data_14051c38693db32276e32d629a80717b
#
_entry.id   14051c38693db32276e32d629a80717b
#
_cell.length_a   1.000
_cell.length_b   1.000
_cell.length_c   1.000
_cell.angle_alpha   90.00
_cell.angle_beta   90.00
_cell.angle_gamma   90.00
#
_symmetry.space_group_name_H-M   'P 1'
#
loop_
_entity.id
_entity.type
_entity.pdbx_description
1 polymer ?
#
loop_
_entity_poly.entity_id
_entity_poly.type
_entity_poly.pdbx_seq_one_letter_code
_entity_poly.pdbx_strand_id
1 'polypeptide(L)'
;THKECPLCKSKAIEKRFSCKDHFATGELFDIFHCKECGFAFTQNIPDEKEIAPYYSSSEYISHSNTRKGLLNKIYHCVRTIMLRRKVNLIEELTLLKNGSILDYGAGTGYFARAMEKAGWYVTAIEKSPQARELAQKEFGFNIYPENHLQQIEDKELDVVTLWHVMEHIQEIGR
;
A
#
# COMPACT_ATOMS: atom_id res chain seq x y z
N THR A 1 -14.28 9.91 14.49
CA THR A 1 -14.54 11.16 13.72
C THR A 1 -13.43 12.16 13.95
N HIS A 2 -12.77 12.58 12.87
CA HIS A 2 -11.74 13.61 12.93
C HIS A 2 -12.36 15.01 13.09
N LYS A 3 -11.86 15.80 14.07
CA LYS A 3 -12.24 17.21 14.27
C LYS A 3 -11.31 18.20 13.56
N GLU A 4 -10.20 17.68 13.06
CA GLU A 4 -9.16 18.42 12.36
C GLU A 4 -8.52 17.52 11.28
N CYS A 5 -7.81 18.14 10.35
CA CYS A 5 -7.08 17.40 9.31
C CYS A 5 -6.05 16.47 9.94
N PRO A 6 -6.06 15.16 9.61
CA PRO A 6 -5.10 14.21 10.17
C PRO A 6 -3.65 14.52 9.75
N LEU A 7 -3.46 15.21 8.61
CA LEU A 7 -2.14 15.57 8.10
C LEU A 7 -1.60 16.90 8.70
N CYS A 8 -2.29 18.02 8.46
CA CYS A 8 -1.79 19.36 8.84
C CYS A 8 -2.42 19.96 10.11
N LYS A 9 -3.30 19.22 10.77
CA LYS A 9 -4.01 19.61 12.00
C LYS A 9 -4.90 20.85 11.87
N SER A 10 -5.15 21.36 10.67
CA SER A 10 -6.09 22.46 10.41
C SER A 10 -7.51 22.02 10.74
N LYS A 11 -8.29 22.94 11.33
CA LYS A 11 -9.72 22.76 11.60
C LYS A 11 -10.60 23.08 10.38
N ALA A 12 -10.01 23.62 9.31
CA ALA A 12 -10.70 23.97 8.07
C ALA A 12 -10.97 22.73 7.22
N ILE A 13 -11.78 21.82 7.74
CA ILE A 13 -12.21 20.60 7.05
C ILE A 13 -13.66 20.69 6.66
N GLU A 14 -14.00 20.17 5.48
CA GLU A 14 -15.39 20.12 5.03
C GLU A 14 -15.69 18.81 4.31
N LYS A 15 -16.97 18.40 4.38
CA LYS A 15 -17.48 17.22 3.66
C LYS A 15 -17.49 17.49 2.16
N ARG A 16 -16.93 16.59 1.38
CA ARG A 16 -16.90 16.66 -0.08
C ARG A 16 -18.02 15.84 -0.71
N PHE A 17 -18.14 14.58 -0.31
CA PHE A 17 -19.22 13.67 -0.73
C PHE A 17 -19.32 12.47 0.21
N SER A 18 -20.38 11.65 0.03
CA SER A 18 -20.50 10.34 0.68
C SER A 18 -20.26 9.24 -0.34
N CYS A 19 -19.59 8.17 0.07
CA CYS A 19 -19.34 6.98 -0.73
C CYS A 19 -19.90 5.75 -0.01
N LYS A 20 -20.61 4.88 -0.75
CA LYS A 20 -21.07 3.61 -0.21
C LYS A 20 -20.02 2.53 -0.42
N ASP A 21 -19.75 1.76 0.62
CA ASP A 21 -18.99 0.52 0.48
C ASP A 21 -19.89 -0.53 -0.22
N HIS A 22 -19.59 -0.79 -1.48
CA HIS A 22 -20.31 -1.81 -2.26
C HIS A 22 -19.66 -3.19 -2.17
N PHE A 23 -18.51 -3.29 -1.49
CA PHE A 23 -17.69 -4.49 -1.49
C PHE A 23 -17.92 -5.38 -0.27
N ALA A 24 -17.92 -4.80 0.93
CA ALA A 24 -17.93 -5.58 2.17
C ALA A 24 -19.20 -5.36 3.00
N THR A 25 -19.49 -4.12 3.41
CA THR A 25 -20.49 -3.85 4.46
C THR A 25 -21.74 -3.17 3.96
N GLY A 26 -21.68 -2.49 2.83
CA GLY A 26 -22.78 -1.68 2.33
C GLY A 26 -23.00 -0.35 3.07
N GLU A 27 -22.11 0.00 3.99
CA GLU A 27 -22.16 1.23 4.79
C GLU A 27 -21.81 2.48 3.97
N LEU A 28 -22.24 3.64 4.47
CA LEU A 28 -21.92 4.94 3.88
C LEU A 28 -20.78 5.59 4.67
N PHE A 29 -19.74 5.98 3.95
CA PHE A 29 -18.61 6.75 4.47
C PHE A 29 -18.60 8.15 3.91
N ASP A 30 -18.30 9.12 4.76
CA ASP A 30 -18.18 10.52 4.35
C ASP A 30 -16.71 10.83 4.05
N ILE A 31 -16.48 11.39 2.86
CA ILE A 31 -15.17 11.87 2.44
C ILE A 31 -15.08 13.35 2.71
N PHE A 32 -14.12 13.72 3.53
CA PHE A 32 -13.79 15.09 3.87
C PHE A 32 -12.50 15.54 3.17
N HIS A 33 -12.31 16.84 3.02
CA HIS A 33 -11.04 17.39 2.60
C HIS A 33 -10.66 18.60 3.46
N CYS A 34 -9.38 18.84 3.56
CA CYS A 34 -8.82 20.00 4.23
C CYS A 34 -8.66 21.15 3.24
N LYS A 35 -9.19 22.33 3.57
CA LYS A 35 -9.07 23.54 2.73
C LYS A 35 -7.65 24.08 2.67
N GLU A 36 -6.84 23.83 3.70
CA GLU A 36 -5.49 24.36 3.79
C GLU A 36 -4.47 23.54 3.00
N CYS A 37 -4.47 22.20 3.16
CA CYS A 37 -3.47 21.35 2.53
C CYS A 37 -4.03 20.48 1.39
N GLY A 38 -5.35 20.50 1.13
CA GLY A 38 -5.99 19.71 0.09
C GLY A 38 -6.13 18.22 0.41
N PHE A 39 -5.64 17.74 1.57
CA PHE A 39 -5.69 16.35 1.93
C PHE A 39 -7.13 15.86 2.07
N ALA A 40 -7.46 14.76 1.39
CA ALA A 40 -8.78 14.12 1.48
C ALA A 40 -8.70 12.86 2.35
N PHE A 41 -9.70 12.65 3.20
CA PHE A 41 -9.73 11.54 4.14
C PHE A 41 -11.15 11.08 4.44
N THR A 42 -11.28 9.83 4.86
CA THR A 42 -12.55 9.23 5.26
C THR A 42 -12.86 9.57 6.71
N GLN A 43 -14.09 9.98 6.98
CA GLN A 43 -14.60 10.15 8.34
C GLN A 43 -15.23 8.85 8.86
N ASN A 44 -15.30 8.72 10.19
CA ASN A 44 -15.97 7.61 10.87
C ASN A 44 -15.44 6.23 10.46
N ILE A 45 -14.13 6.15 10.19
CA ILE A 45 -13.48 4.86 9.97
C ILE A 45 -13.61 3.99 11.21
N PRO A 46 -13.90 2.68 11.04
CA PRO A 46 -13.88 1.71 12.13
C PRO A 46 -12.52 1.70 12.83
N ASP A 47 -12.52 1.39 14.10
CA ASP A 47 -11.25 1.20 14.84
C ASP A 47 -10.57 -0.13 14.43
N GLU A 48 -9.33 -0.35 14.91
CA GLU A 48 -8.56 -1.56 14.58
C GLU A 48 -9.27 -2.87 14.95
N LYS A 49 -10.15 -2.85 15.93
CA LYS A 49 -10.89 -4.05 16.37
C LYS A 49 -12.09 -4.34 15.49
N GLU A 50 -12.67 -3.31 14.90
CA GLU A 50 -13.88 -3.36 14.08
C GLU A 50 -13.57 -3.50 12.59
N ILE A 51 -12.32 -3.26 12.17
CA ILE A 51 -11.92 -3.24 10.76
C ILE A 51 -11.84 -4.64 10.12
N ALA A 52 -11.70 -5.69 10.91
CA ALA A 52 -11.53 -7.07 10.42
C ALA A 52 -12.61 -7.55 9.43
N PRO A 53 -13.93 -7.26 9.62
CA PRO A 53 -14.98 -7.64 8.66
C PRO A 53 -14.80 -7.03 7.27
N TYR A 54 -14.21 -5.84 7.17
CA TYR A 54 -13.98 -5.14 5.89
C TYR A 54 -12.90 -5.82 5.03
N TYR A 55 -12.02 -6.61 5.64
CA TYR A 55 -10.96 -7.37 4.98
C TYR A 55 -11.25 -8.88 4.87
N SER A 56 -12.36 -9.35 5.44
CA SER A 56 -12.69 -10.79 5.51
C SER A 56 -13.32 -11.34 4.24
N SER A 57 -13.53 -10.52 3.20
CA SER A 57 -14.10 -11.01 1.94
C SER A 57 -13.15 -12.02 1.30
N SER A 58 -13.70 -13.15 0.84
CA SER A 58 -12.98 -14.20 0.13
C SER A 58 -12.25 -13.69 -1.12
N GLU A 59 -12.66 -12.57 -1.67
CA GLU A 59 -12.05 -11.93 -2.83
C GLU A 59 -10.76 -11.18 -2.47
N TYR A 60 -10.62 -10.64 -1.25
CA TYR A 60 -9.37 -10.06 -0.79
C TYR A 60 -8.22 -11.09 -0.70
N ILE A 61 -8.57 -12.34 -0.35
CA ILE A 61 -7.63 -13.47 -0.27
C ILE A 61 -7.38 -14.09 -1.65
N SER A 62 -8.28 -13.92 -2.63
CA SER A 62 -8.24 -14.60 -3.93
C SER A 62 -7.24 -14.04 -4.94
N HIS A 63 -6.49 -13.01 -4.60
CA HIS A 63 -5.30 -12.62 -5.38
C HIS A 63 -4.15 -13.65 -5.27
N SER A 64 -4.38 -14.75 -4.58
CA SER A 64 -3.48 -15.91 -4.50
C SER A 64 -3.61 -16.77 -5.76
N ASN A 65 -2.57 -16.77 -6.56
CA ASN A 65 -2.07 -17.78 -7.50
C ASN A 65 -2.97 -18.99 -7.81
N THR A 66 -4.09 -18.83 -8.47
CA THR A 66 -4.69 -19.94 -9.21
C THR A 66 -3.91 -20.15 -10.51
N ARG A 67 -3.06 -21.16 -10.53
CA ARG A 67 -2.07 -21.44 -11.60
C ARG A 67 -2.66 -22.08 -12.87
N LYS A 68 -3.96 -22.12 -13.10
CA LYS A 68 -4.55 -22.85 -14.23
C LYS A 68 -5.51 -21.99 -15.07
N GLY A 69 -5.25 -21.97 -16.41
CA GLY A 69 -6.14 -21.42 -17.41
C GLY A 69 -5.62 -20.20 -18.18
N LEU A 70 -6.29 -19.86 -19.28
CA LEU A 70 -5.95 -18.73 -20.15
C LEU A 70 -6.05 -17.38 -19.42
N LEU A 71 -7.07 -17.22 -18.57
CA LEU A 71 -7.27 -16.01 -17.74
C LEU A 71 -6.07 -15.75 -16.83
N ASN A 72 -5.45 -16.78 -16.32
CA ASN A 72 -4.27 -16.62 -15.46
C ASN A 72 -3.04 -16.14 -16.23
N LYS A 73 -2.85 -16.60 -17.47
CA LYS A 73 -1.79 -16.06 -18.34
C LYS A 73 -1.98 -14.58 -18.64
N ILE A 74 -3.22 -14.16 -18.89
CA ILE A 74 -3.57 -12.74 -19.09
C ILE A 74 -3.27 -11.95 -17.81
N TYR A 75 -3.68 -12.44 -16.65
CA TYR A 75 -3.41 -11.80 -15.37
C TYR A 75 -1.89 -11.61 -15.12
N HIS A 76 -1.08 -12.64 -15.36
CA HIS A 76 0.38 -12.55 -15.22
C HIS A 76 0.99 -11.55 -16.21
N CYS A 77 0.49 -11.51 -17.45
CA CYS A 77 0.94 -10.55 -18.44
C CYS A 77 0.63 -9.11 -18.01
N VAL A 78 -0.61 -8.84 -17.60
CA VAL A 78 -1.04 -7.52 -17.11
C VAL A 78 -0.22 -7.12 -15.89
N ARG A 79 -0.05 -8.02 -14.92
CA ARG A 79 0.78 -7.76 -13.74
C ARG A 79 2.21 -7.37 -14.13
N THR A 80 2.83 -8.10 -15.06
CA THR A 80 4.20 -7.79 -15.52
C THR A 80 4.28 -6.42 -16.15
N ILE A 81 3.29 -6.04 -16.98
CA ILE A 81 3.23 -4.71 -17.59
C ILE A 81 3.08 -3.63 -16.52
N MET A 82 2.19 -3.85 -15.54
CA MET A 82 1.96 -2.89 -14.45
C MET A 82 3.19 -2.72 -13.55
N LEU A 83 3.90 -3.80 -13.25
CA LEU A 83 5.16 -3.73 -12.49
C LEU A 83 6.22 -2.94 -13.23
N ARG A 84 6.39 -3.17 -14.54
CA ARG A 84 7.32 -2.36 -15.36
C ARG A 84 6.94 -0.88 -15.36
N ARG A 85 5.64 -0.56 -15.48
CA ARG A 85 5.17 0.83 -15.41
C ARG A 85 5.47 1.47 -14.06
N LYS A 86 5.32 0.74 -12.95
CA LYS A 86 5.67 1.23 -11.60
C LYS A 86 7.18 1.50 -11.48
N VAL A 87 8.03 0.58 -11.96
CA VAL A 87 9.49 0.79 -11.99
C VAL A 87 9.84 2.04 -12.79
N ASN A 88 9.35 2.14 -14.03
CA ASN A 88 9.59 3.30 -14.87
C ASN A 88 9.12 4.61 -14.21
N LEU A 89 7.95 4.61 -13.57
CA LEU A 89 7.44 5.78 -12.85
C LEU A 89 8.41 6.24 -11.75
N ILE A 90 8.96 5.30 -10.96
CA ILE A 90 9.95 5.66 -9.93
C ILE A 90 11.20 6.25 -10.59
N GLU A 91 11.72 5.64 -11.63
CA GLU A 91 12.90 6.13 -12.35
C GLU A 91 12.67 7.50 -12.99
N GLU A 92 11.49 7.74 -13.55
CA GLU A 92 11.11 9.02 -14.15
C GLU A 92 10.96 10.14 -13.10
N LEU A 93 10.31 9.84 -11.97
CA LEU A 93 10.09 10.84 -10.92
C LEU A 93 11.36 11.19 -10.14
N THR A 94 12.25 10.22 -9.96
CA THR A 94 13.50 10.42 -9.19
C THR A 94 14.68 10.81 -10.05
N LEU A 95 14.63 10.55 -11.36
CA LEU A 95 15.75 10.64 -12.30
C LEU A 95 16.90 9.69 -11.94
N LEU A 96 16.64 8.68 -11.11
CA LEU A 96 17.60 7.65 -10.70
C LEU A 96 17.33 6.35 -11.47
N LYS A 97 18.38 5.59 -11.74
CA LYS A 97 18.30 4.24 -12.33
C LYS A 97 18.61 3.14 -11.30
N ASN A 98 19.07 3.52 -10.14
CA ASN A 98 19.31 2.69 -8.96
C ASN A 98 19.32 3.60 -7.73
N GLY A 99 19.24 3.01 -6.54
CA GLY A 99 19.21 3.72 -5.28
C GLY A 99 18.60 2.84 -4.20
N SER A 100 18.37 3.41 -3.02
CA SER A 100 17.76 2.73 -1.88
C SER A 100 16.26 3.01 -1.84
N ILE A 101 15.43 1.97 -1.84
CA ILE A 101 13.96 2.09 -1.81
C ILE A 101 13.36 1.28 -0.68
N LEU A 102 12.42 1.89 0.03
CA LEU A 102 11.50 1.21 0.95
C LEU A 102 10.17 0.95 0.25
N ASP A 103 9.76 -0.31 0.17
CA ASP A 103 8.40 -0.71 -0.22
C ASP A 103 7.62 -1.09 1.04
N TYR A 104 6.82 -0.14 1.55
CA TYR A 104 6.01 -0.34 2.76
C TYR A 104 4.64 -0.89 2.39
N GLY A 105 4.27 -2.04 2.97
CA GLY A 105 3.10 -2.83 2.57
C GLY A 105 3.35 -3.65 1.30
N ALA A 106 4.52 -4.28 1.22
CA ALA A 106 5.00 -4.97 0.03
C ALA A 106 4.14 -6.19 -0.39
N GLY A 107 3.20 -6.63 0.43
CA GLY A 107 2.36 -7.79 0.19
C GLY A 107 3.21 -9.03 -0.07
N THR A 108 2.97 -9.70 -1.20
CA THR A 108 3.73 -10.89 -1.62
C THR A 108 5.02 -10.57 -2.39
N GLY A 109 5.49 -9.31 -2.38
CA GLY A 109 6.82 -8.91 -2.82
C GLY A 109 7.04 -8.77 -4.32
N TYR A 110 6.00 -8.82 -5.16
CA TYR A 110 6.17 -8.72 -6.61
C TYR A 110 6.78 -7.41 -7.06
N PHE A 111 6.39 -6.28 -6.46
CA PHE A 111 6.94 -4.97 -6.80
C PHE A 111 8.37 -4.83 -6.25
N ALA A 112 8.60 -5.20 -4.99
CA ALA A 112 9.94 -5.24 -4.39
C ALA A 112 10.92 -6.04 -5.25
N ARG A 113 10.50 -7.23 -5.72
CA ARG A 113 11.32 -8.06 -6.63
C ARG A 113 11.54 -7.41 -7.99
N ALA A 114 10.58 -6.66 -8.52
CA ALA A 114 10.74 -5.95 -9.79
C ALA A 114 11.77 -4.81 -9.66
N MET A 115 11.76 -4.06 -8.55
CA MET A 115 12.73 -3.01 -8.26
C MET A 115 14.14 -3.59 -8.06
N GLU A 116 14.27 -4.70 -7.32
CA GLU A 116 15.56 -5.39 -7.16
C GLU A 116 16.15 -5.83 -8.50
N LYS A 117 15.32 -6.41 -9.40
CA LYS A 117 15.73 -6.79 -10.76
C LYS A 117 16.12 -5.57 -11.63
N ALA A 118 15.58 -4.39 -11.33
CA ALA A 118 15.94 -3.14 -11.99
C ALA A 118 17.23 -2.51 -11.40
N GLY A 119 17.85 -3.12 -10.37
CA GLY A 119 19.12 -2.68 -9.81
C GLY A 119 19.00 -1.81 -8.55
N TRP A 120 17.81 -1.75 -7.94
CA TRP A 120 17.58 -1.02 -6.70
C TRP A 120 17.93 -1.85 -5.46
N TYR A 121 18.42 -1.20 -4.41
CA TYR A 121 18.57 -1.77 -3.07
C TYR A 121 17.22 -1.67 -2.36
N VAL A 122 16.53 -2.80 -2.20
CA VAL A 122 15.15 -2.82 -1.74
C VAL A 122 15.04 -3.29 -0.30
N THR A 123 14.49 -2.44 0.56
CA THR A 123 13.96 -2.82 1.86
C THR A 123 12.44 -2.96 1.71
N ALA A 124 11.89 -4.13 2.01
CA ALA A 124 10.46 -4.39 1.91
C ALA A 124 9.88 -4.71 3.28
N ILE A 125 8.76 -4.07 3.62
CA ILE A 125 8.06 -4.26 4.90
C ILE A 125 6.63 -4.70 4.60
N GLU A 126 6.15 -5.73 5.34
CA GLU A 126 4.78 -6.23 5.25
C GLU A 126 4.30 -6.72 6.62
N LYS A 127 3.09 -6.32 7.00
CA LYS A 127 2.48 -6.68 8.29
C LYS A 127 2.09 -8.17 8.35
N SER A 128 1.55 -8.71 7.26
CA SER A 128 1.06 -10.09 7.19
C SER A 128 2.21 -11.12 7.16
N PRO A 129 2.32 -12.00 8.18
CA PRO A 129 3.31 -13.09 8.17
C PRO A 129 3.13 -14.02 6.96
N GLN A 130 1.89 -14.32 6.60
CA GLN A 130 1.55 -15.20 5.48
C GLN A 130 2.05 -14.63 4.14
N ALA A 131 1.89 -13.31 3.93
CA ALA A 131 2.38 -12.66 2.73
C ALA A 131 3.93 -12.69 2.66
N ARG A 132 4.60 -12.48 3.80
CA ARG A 132 6.07 -12.57 3.90
C ARG A 132 6.58 -13.98 3.59
N GLU A 133 5.93 -15.03 4.13
CA GLU A 133 6.27 -16.43 3.85
C GLU A 133 6.09 -16.78 2.37
N LEU A 134 5.02 -16.28 1.74
CA LEU A 134 4.80 -16.47 0.30
C LEU A 134 5.89 -15.80 -0.53
N ALA A 135 6.30 -14.59 -0.19
CA ALA A 135 7.38 -13.89 -0.86
C ALA A 135 8.72 -14.65 -0.75
N GLN A 136 9.04 -15.12 0.45
CA GLN A 136 10.24 -15.92 0.70
C GLN A 136 10.23 -17.21 -0.12
N LYS A 137 9.09 -17.90 -0.16
CA LYS A 137 8.92 -19.16 -0.92
C LYS A 137 8.98 -18.96 -2.43
N GLU A 138 8.39 -17.88 -2.93
CA GLU A 138 8.28 -17.63 -4.38
C GLU A 138 9.57 -17.03 -4.96
N PHE A 139 10.24 -16.14 -4.22
CA PHE A 139 11.35 -15.33 -4.73
C PHE A 139 12.67 -15.50 -3.97
N GLY A 140 12.68 -16.17 -2.82
CA GLY A 140 13.83 -16.17 -1.91
C GLY A 140 14.11 -14.77 -1.32
N PHE A 141 13.11 -13.87 -1.35
CA PHE A 141 13.25 -12.47 -0.98
C PHE A 141 12.74 -12.25 0.44
N ASN A 142 13.58 -11.65 1.29
CA ASN A 142 13.21 -11.35 2.67
C ASN A 142 12.38 -10.07 2.73
N ILE A 143 11.15 -10.19 3.24
CA ILE A 143 10.29 -9.07 3.60
C ILE A 143 10.25 -9.00 5.12
N TYR A 144 10.50 -7.81 5.67
CA TYR A 144 10.58 -7.58 7.10
C TYR A 144 9.22 -7.28 7.73
N PRO A 145 9.04 -7.56 9.02
CA PRO A 145 7.86 -7.12 9.76
C PRO A 145 7.89 -5.60 10.01
N GLU A 146 6.73 -5.04 10.38
CA GLU A 146 6.54 -3.59 10.55
C GLU A 146 7.51 -2.92 11.53
N ASN A 147 7.88 -3.63 12.62
CA ASN A 147 8.85 -3.12 13.60
C ASN A 147 10.27 -2.91 13.04
N HIS A 148 10.58 -3.45 11.86
CA HIS A 148 11.85 -3.20 11.17
C HIS A 148 11.98 -1.74 10.71
N LEU A 149 10.87 -1.02 10.54
CA LEU A 149 10.88 0.40 10.18
C LEU A 149 11.74 1.25 11.15
N GLN A 150 11.74 0.88 12.45
CA GLN A 150 12.54 1.56 13.47
C GLN A 150 14.06 1.34 13.36
N GLN A 151 14.50 0.42 12.49
CA GLN A 151 15.91 0.10 12.26
C GLN A 151 16.48 0.82 11.03
N ILE A 152 15.63 1.48 10.26
CA ILE A 152 16.02 2.28 9.09
C ILE A 152 16.53 3.63 9.59
N GLU A 153 17.74 3.99 9.22
CA GLU A 153 18.36 5.25 9.62
C GLU A 153 17.80 6.43 8.82
N ASP A 154 17.87 7.64 9.41
CA ASP A 154 17.48 8.86 8.72
C ASP A 154 18.36 9.10 7.48
N LYS A 155 17.72 9.47 6.37
CA LYS A 155 18.37 9.74 5.06
C LYS A 155 19.02 8.52 4.38
N GLU A 156 18.70 7.31 4.80
CA GLU A 156 19.18 6.08 4.18
C GLU A 156 18.48 5.75 2.87
N LEU A 157 17.28 6.30 2.67
CA LEU A 157 16.39 5.99 1.55
C LEU A 157 16.29 7.13 0.54
N ASP A 158 16.41 6.78 -0.74
CA ASP A 158 16.12 7.70 -1.85
C ASP A 158 14.62 7.74 -2.17
N VAL A 159 13.90 6.64 -1.93
CA VAL A 159 12.48 6.47 -2.28
C VAL A 159 11.72 5.71 -1.20
N VAL A 160 10.49 6.12 -0.94
CA VAL A 160 9.51 5.35 -0.17
C VAL A 160 8.27 5.14 -1.03
N THR A 161 7.77 3.91 -1.11
CA THR A 161 6.52 3.57 -1.80
C THR A 161 5.50 2.98 -0.84
N LEU A 162 4.22 3.38 -1.03
CA LEU A 162 3.07 2.93 -0.26
C LEU A 162 1.91 2.57 -1.22
N TRP A 163 2.12 1.52 -2.04
CA TRP A 163 1.12 1.13 -3.03
C TRP A 163 -0.11 0.49 -2.38
N HIS A 164 -1.25 1.19 -2.39
CA HIS A 164 -2.50 0.75 -1.73
C HIS A 164 -2.34 0.51 -0.22
N VAL A 165 -1.59 1.37 0.45
CA VAL A 165 -1.30 1.30 1.88
C VAL A 165 -1.71 2.57 2.59
N MET A 166 -1.45 3.73 1.99
CA MET A 166 -1.65 5.03 2.63
C MET A 166 -3.10 5.23 3.09
N GLU A 167 -4.05 4.70 2.34
CA GLU A 167 -5.48 4.70 2.66
C GLU A 167 -5.85 3.87 3.90
N HIS A 168 -4.95 3.00 4.35
CA HIS A 168 -5.14 2.14 5.53
C HIS A 168 -4.38 2.63 6.78
N ILE A 169 -3.58 3.68 6.65
CA ILE A 169 -2.81 4.26 7.75
C ILE A 169 -3.71 5.20 8.55
N GLN A 170 -3.98 4.86 9.82
CA GLN A 170 -4.82 5.67 10.69
C GLN A 170 -4.11 6.93 11.20
N GLU A 171 -2.79 6.87 11.44
CA GLU A 171 -1.97 7.95 11.98
C GLU A 171 -0.93 8.42 10.96
N ILE A 172 -1.38 9.18 9.95
CA ILE A 172 -0.54 9.69 8.85
C ILE A 172 0.51 10.73 9.31
N GLY A 173 0.38 11.26 10.51
CA GLY A 173 1.24 12.34 11.01
C GLY A 173 2.37 11.88 11.94
N ARG A 174 2.65 10.59 11.98
CA ARG A 174 3.78 10.01 12.71
C ARG A 174 4.98 9.80 11.83
#